data_b3b23f43fef289b55ac72d6a29e6359e
#
_entry.id   b3b23f43fef289b55ac72d6a29e6359e
#
_cell.length_a   1.000
_cell.length_b   1.000
_cell.length_c   1.000
_cell.angle_alpha   90.00
_cell.angle_beta   90.00
_cell.angle_gamma   90.00
#
_symmetry.space_group_name_H-M   'P 1'
#
loop_
_entity.id
_entity.type
_entity.pdbx_description
1 polymer ?
#
loop_
_entity_poly.entity_id
_entity_poly.type
_entity_poly.pdbx_seq_one_letter_code
_entity_poly.pdbx_strand_id
1 'polypeptide(L)'
;ERKVGIFASTDLTHWEHLSDFGPIGAQSQVWEVPDLFELPVDGDPGRSKWVLLCGMGPNREQYFIGDFDGTTFTLDPERNGYLLRGEGLPGELFADFETVLPPGWVAEGDPVAIGPGDDLGNTRVSGFIGTGFLSTYTPGSTSGNRGQARLTSPDFSISHGFINFLISGGHDAADAGVYLVVDGDTVRSSTGDGTDVMKWAGWDVTDLIGKTARIEIRDSTTSGDHGRINVDHIRFADTPALAGREHALWLDYGADYYAVRTYRDYDGAENRVVTMGWLGNWEYAQQVPTSWGKGALALPREITLQSFPGGLRIIQQPIPALTSLRGASVHVNDRTLGELTPLTEFQPTRNTYELDAEFAITDPQARFGLRLAIGGTAGVTVGYDALTHTVFLDRRDPENGTLIPQFSKYLEAPLEPNDGRVRLRIFVDQSSLEVFAQDGQVSLSALMFPSAESLGIATFSERGTTQLVRLEAWPLESIWGVPAP
;
A
#
# COMPACT_ATOMS: atom_id res chain seq x y z
N GLU A 1 -8.61 16.92 12.49
CA GLU A 1 -7.29 17.35 12.01
C GLU A 1 -6.41 16.12 11.76
N ARG A 2 -5.45 16.21 10.83
CA ARG A 2 -4.48 15.14 10.52
C ARG A 2 -3.18 15.45 11.22
N LYS A 3 -3.21 15.44 12.56
CA LYS A 3 -2.07 15.75 13.43
C LYS A 3 -2.09 14.85 14.65
N VAL A 4 -0.92 14.60 15.20
CA VAL A 4 -0.73 13.97 16.51
C VAL A 4 -0.26 15.03 17.48
N GLY A 5 -1.08 15.35 18.50
CA GLY A 5 -0.70 16.25 19.60
C GLY A 5 0.08 15.49 20.67
N ILE A 6 1.18 16.07 21.11
CA ILE A 6 2.02 15.54 22.20
C ILE A 6 1.76 16.37 23.45
N PHE A 7 1.44 15.68 24.54
CA PHE A 7 1.12 16.29 25.82
C PHE A 7 1.96 15.68 26.93
N ALA A 8 2.28 16.44 27.94
CA ALA A 8 2.91 15.99 29.18
C ALA A 8 2.01 16.22 30.39
N SER A 9 2.15 15.34 31.37
CA SER A 9 1.51 15.48 32.68
C SER A 9 2.39 14.87 33.78
N THR A 10 2.42 15.51 34.92
CA THR A 10 3.09 14.98 36.12
C THR A 10 2.13 14.27 37.09
N ASP A 11 0.82 14.42 36.89
CA ASP A 11 -0.23 13.91 37.82
C ASP A 11 -1.36 13.17 37.07
N LEU A 12 -1.33 13.06 35.73
CA LEU A 12 -2.34 12.45 34.87
C LEU A 12 -3.72 13.13 34.89
N THR A 13 -3.81 14.29 35.54
CA THR A 13 -5.04 15.10 35.60
C THR A 13 -4.91 16.47 34.96
N HIS A 14 -3.70 17.02 34.97
CA HIS A 14 -3.36 18.27 34.31
C HIS A 14 -2.37 17.99 33.18
N TRP A 15 -2.73 18.39 31.96
CA TRP A 15 -1.95 18.11 30.76
C TRP A 15 -1.51 19.40 30.09
N GLU A 16 -0.23 19.49 29.78
CA GLU A 16 0.38 20.56 29.01
C GLU A 16 0.60 20.11 27.56
N HIS A 17 0.13 20.89 26.59
CA HIS A 17 0.43 20.65 25.19
C HIS A 17 1.88 21.05 24.90
N LEU A 18 2.67 20.12 24.38
CA LEU A 18 4.08 20.34 24.06
C LEU A 18 4.29 20.66 22.60
N SER A 19 3.75 19.84 21.69
CA SER A 19 3.94 20.01 20.25
C SER A 19 2.89 19.26 19.45
N ASP A 20 2.83 19.56 18.15
CA ASP A 20 2.05 18.83 17.14
C ASP A 20 2.99 18.23 16.09
N PHE A 21 2.69 17.01 15.65
CA PHE A 21 3.31 16.39 14.47
C PHE A 21 2.30 16.26 13.34
N GLY A 22 2.72 16.61 12.12
CA GLY A 22 1.90 16.56 10.90
C GLY A 22 1.24 17.90 10.54
N PRO A 23 0.45 17.94 9.45
CA PRO A 23 0.09 16.82 8.59
C PRO A 23 1.18 16.47 7.57
N ILE A 24 1.38 15.20 7.29
CA ILE A 24 2.27 14.66 6.26
C ILE A 24 1.86 13.22 5.91
N GLY A 25 2.29 12.68 4.76
CA GLY A 25 1.89 11.36 4.30
C GLY A 25 0.42 11.31 3.93
N ALA A 26 -0.25 10.20 4.23
CA ALA A 26 -1.65 10.01 3.91
C ALA A 26 -2.58 10.85 4.81
N GLN A 27 -3.52 11.56 4.19
CA GLN A 27 -4.34 12.56 4.85
C GLN A 27 -5.83 12.49 4.48
N SER A 28 -6.28 11.50 3.71
CA SER A 28 -7.68 11.40 3.27
C SER A 28 -8.67 11.20 4.42
N GLN A 29 -8.21 10.66 5.54
CA GLN A 29 -9.06 10.37 6.71
C GLN A 29 -8.48 10.94 8.00
N VAL A 30 -9.23 10.87 9.08
CA VAL A 30 -8.78 11.26 10.43
C VAL A 30 -7.67 10.32 10.87
N TRP A 31 -6.66 10.87 11.52
CA TRP A 31 -5.61 10.11 12.17
C TRP A 31 -6.06 9.68 13.56
N GLU A 32 -5.86 8.42 13.89
CA GLU A 32 -6.33 7.81 15.11
C GLU A 32 -5.26 6.93 15.74
N VAL A 33 -5.44 6.60 17.00
CA VAL A 33 -4.67 5.61 17.77
C VAL A 33 -3.14 5.68 17.56
N PRO A 34 -2.50 6.85 17.74
CA PRO A 34 -1.05 6.96 17.56
C PRO A 34 -0.29 6.12 18.59
N ASP A 35 0.83 5.53 18.20
CA ASP A 35 1.76 4.83 19.08
C ASP A 35 3.20 5.24 18.74
N LEU A 36 3.97 5.63 19.75
CA LEU A 36 5.33 6.16 19.61
C LEU A 36 6.32 5.29 20.38
N PHE A 37 7.35 4.79 19.71
CA PHE A 37 8.34 3.88 20.29
C PHE A 37 9.66 3.93 19.52
N GLU A 38 10.70 3.36 20.11
CA GLU A 38 12.04 3.33 19.55
C GLU A 38 12.40 1.93 19.04
N LEU A 39 13.11 1.87 17.90
CA LEU A 39 13.61 0.63 17.31
C LEU A 39 15.10 0.78 16.94
N PRO A 40 15.93 -0.26 17.16
CA PRO A 40 17.27 -0.31 16.63
C PRO A 40 17.24 -0.38 15.10
N VAL A 41 18.16 0.33 14.45
CA VAL A 41 18.34 0.31 13.00
C VAL A 41 19.26 -0.84 12.62
N ASP A 42 18.82 -1.71 11.70
CA ASP A 42 19.57 -2.87 11.21
C ASP A 42 20.05 -3.82 12.33
N GLY A 43 19.28 -3.86 13.45
CA GLY A 43 19.63 -4.65 14.62
C GLY A 43 20.78 -4.12 15.47
N ASP A 44 21.29 -2.91 15.18
CA ASP A 44 22.36 -2.27 15.94
C ASP A 44 21.80 -1.48 17.13
N PRO A 45 21.97 -1.93 18.39
CA PRO A 45 21.43 -1.24 19.56
C PRO A 45 22.11 0.12 19.83
N GLY A 46 23.24 0.41 19.19
CA GLY A 46 23.91 1.72 19.24
C GLY A 46 23.33 2.75 18.27
N ARG A 47 22.40 2.33 17.41
CA ARG A 47 21.75 3.17 16.41
C ARG A 47 20.24 2.91 16.43
N SER A 48 19.48 3.84 16.96
CA SER A 48 18.03 3.71 17.02
C SER A 48 17.33 4.89 16.38
N LYS A 49 16.06 4.68 16.03
CA LYS A 49 15.14 5.72 15.58
C LYS A 49 13.77 5.51 16.22
N TRP A 50 13.10 6.62 16.43
CA TRP A 50 11.72 6.61 16.87
C TRP A 50 10.77 6.34 15.70
N VAL A 51 9.76 5.56 15.96
CA VAL A 51 8.68 5.24 15.01
C VAL A 51 7.37 5.73 15.61
N LEU A 52 6.62 6.49 14.82
CA LEU A 52 5.26 6.89 15.13
C LEU A 52 4.31 6.12 14.20
N LEU A 53 3.54 5.19 14.75
CA LEU A 53 2.42 4.57 14.04
C LEU A 53 1.20 5.49 14.12
N CYS A 54 0.37 5.45 13.10
CA CYS A 54 -0.85 6.23 13.05
C CYS A 54 -1.91 5.53 12.19
N GLY A 55 -3.00 5.15 12.86
CA GLY A 55 -4.18 4.61 12.20
C GLY A 55 -4.88 5.67 11.35
N MET A 56 -5.39 5.27 10.20
CA MET A 56 -6.18 6.11 9.31
C MET A 56 -7.40 5.31 8.84
N GLY A 57 -8.58 5.71 9.33
CA GLY A 57 -9.82 5.02 8.97
C GLY A 57 -10.00 4.83 7.46
N PRO A 58 -10.74 3.83 7.04
CA PRO A 58 -11.47 2.86 7.87
C PRO A 58 -10.65 1.63 8.29
N ASN A 59 -9.39 1.47 7.82
CA ASN A 59 -8.68 0.20 7.94
C ASN A 59 -7.18 0.25 7.66
N ARG A 60 -6.55 1.42 7.66
CA ARG A 60 -5.13 1.58 7.27
C ARG A 60 -4.26 2.02 8.44
N GLU A 61 -3.00 1.62 8.39
CA GLU A 61 -1.95 2.08 9.29
C GLU A 61 -0.79 2.63 8.47
N GLN A 62 -0.39 3.86 8.75
CA GLN A 62 0.84 4.45 8.25
C GLN A 62 1.84 4.64 9.38
N TYR A 63 3.10 4.82 9.04
CA TYR A 63 4.14 5.09 10.02
C TYR A 63 5.11 6.17 9.56
N PHE A 64 5.78 6.75 10.53
CA PHE A 64 6.79 7.80 10.34
C PHE A 64 8.03 7.45 11.15
N ILE A 65 9.21 7.80 10.61
CA ILE A 65 10.50 7.50 11.23
C ILE A 65 11.23 8.81 11.53
N GLY A 66 11.69 8.98 12.76
CA GLY A 66 12.26 10.23 13.19
C GLY A 66 13.04 10.15 14.50
N ASP A 67 13.14 11.28 15.13
CA ASP A 67 13.74 11.47 16.45
C ASP A 67 12.71 12.09 17.39
N PHE A 68 12.73 11.69 18.65
CA PHE A 68 11.88 12.26 19.69
C PHE A 68 12.73 12.68 20.88
N ASP A 69 12.67 13.97 21.23
CA ASP A 69 13.47 14.58 22.29
C ASP A 69 12.79 14.60 23.66
N GLY A 70 11.63 13.95 23.78
CA GLY A 70 10.77 13.98 24.95
C GLY A 70 9.66 15.03 24.88
N THR A 71 9.72 15.94 23.90
CA THR A 71 8.73 17.01 23.69
C THR A 71 8.23 17.07 22.25
N THR A 72 9.08 16.80 21.29
CA THR A 72 8.78 16.95 19.86
C THR A 72 9.24 15.73 19.09
N PHE A 73 8.36 15.19 18.24
CA PHE A 73 8.72 14.20 17.23
C PHE A 73 9.04 14.93 15.92
N THR A 74 10.23 14.68 15.38
CA THR A 74 10.72 15.29 14.14
C THR A 74 11.11 14.21 13.16
N LEU A 75 10.60 14.27 11.92
CA LEU A 75 11.04 13.36 10.86
C LEU A 75 12.54 13.50 10.60
N ASP A 76 13.21 12.37 10.42
CA ASP A 76 14.58 12.33 9.93
C ASP A 76 14.57 12.44 8.39
N PRO A 77 15.01 13.58 7.79
CA PRO A 77 14.92 13.77 6.34
C PRO A 77 15.77 12.80 5.53
N GLU A 78 16.90 12.33 6.09
CA GLU A 78 17.79 11.37 5.42
C GLU A 78 17.20 9.96 5.41
N ARG A 79 16.40 9.62 6.43
CA ARG A 79 15.80 8.30 6.60
C ARG A 79 14.40 8.17 6.00
N ASN A 80 13.82 9.27 5.55
CA ASN A 80 12.51 9.34 4.92
C ASN A 80 12.56 9.85 3.47
N GLY A 81 13.62 9.58 2.74
CA GLY A 81 13.77 10.01 1.35
C GLY A 81 12.62 9.52 0.46
N TYR A 82 12.12 8.32 0.68
CA TYR A 82 10.92 7.81 0.00
C TYR A 82 9.71 8.71 0.23
N LEU A 83 9.37 8.98 1.48
CA LEU A 83 8.18 9.77 1.84
C LEU A 83 8.30 11.23 1.39
N LEU A 84 9.49 11.82 1.55
CA LEU A 84 9.70 13.25 1.38
C LEU A 84 10.14 13.65 -0.03
N ARG A 85 10.77 12.75 -0.79
CA ARG A 85 11.38 13.07 -2.09
C ARG A 85 11.15 12.00 -3.15
N GLY A 86 10.36 10.95 -2.85
CA GLY A 86 10.12 9.83 -3.76
C GLY A 86 11.37 9.00 -4.09
N GLU A 87 12.40 9.04 -3.22
CA GLU A 87 13.60 8.21 -3.39
C GLU A 87 13.26 6.73 -3.25
N GLY A 88 13.77 5.91 -4.18
CA GLY A 88 13.46 4.48 -4.23
C GLY A 88 12.10 4.14 -4.86
N LEU A 89 11.35 5.12 -5.36
CA LEU A 89 10.23 4.86 -6.27
C LEU A 89 10.76 4.34 -7.61
N PRO A 90 10.06 3.40 -8.24
CA PRO A 90 10.46 2.86 -9.54
C PRO A 90 10.55 3.93 -10.63
N GLY A 91 11.47 3.73 -11.58
CA GLY A 91 11.57 4.50 -12.80
C GLY A 91 12.22 5.88 -12.66
N GLU A 92 12.09 6.69 -13.72
CA GLU A 92 12.72 8.01 -13.86
C GLU A 92 11.72 9.12 -13.60
N LEU A 93 12.14 10.15 -12.82
CA LEU A 93 11.34 11.33 -12.57
C LEU A 93 11.33 12.21 -13.83
N PHE A 94 10.15 12.48 -14.37
CA PHE A 94 9.96 13.35 -15.53
C PHE A 94 9.59 14.79 -15.14
N ALA A 95 8.74 14.97 -14.13
CA ALA A 95 8.36 16.29 -13.61
C ALA A 95 7.91 16.19 -12.14
N ASP A 96 8.38 17.11 -11.29
CA ASP A 96 8.05 17.19 -9.86
C ASP A 96 7.34 18.50 -9.44
N PHE A 97 7.36 19.52 -10.28
CA PHE A 97 6.70 20.81 -10.05
C PHE A 97 7.07 21.53 -8.72
N GLU A 98 8.26 21.28 -8.18
CA GLU A 98 8.68 21.77 -6.86
C GLU A 98 8.77 23.29 -6.76
N THR A 99 9.21 23.96 -7.79
CA THR A 99 9.46 25.44 -7.72
C THR A 99 8.98 26.20 -8.93
N VAL A 100 9.10 25.63 -10.13
CA VAL A 100 8.82 26.28 -11.40
C VAL A 100 8.32 25.26 -12.41
N LEU A 101 7.77 25.75 -13.51
CA LEU A 101 7.43 24.90 -14.64
C LEU A 101 8.69 24.19 -15.16
N PRO A 102 8.71 22.86 -15.29
CA PRO A 102 9.89 22.13 -15.73
C PRO A 102 10.38 22.60 -17.13
N PRO A 103 11.67 22.49 -17.43
CA PRO A 103 12.22 22.94 -18.72
C PRO A 103 11.49 22.34 -19.92
N GLY A 104 11.16 23.20 -20.88
CA GLY A 104 10.49 22.80 -22.13
C GLY A 104 8.97 22.66 -22.06
N TRP A 105 8.38 22.73 -20.88
CA TRP A 105 6.93 22.82 -20.74
C TRP A 105 6.41 24.19 -21.16
N VAL A 106 5.22 24.22 -21.76
CA VAL A 106 4.52 25.43 -22.17
C VAL A 106 3.17 25.51 -21.48
N ALA A 107 2.85 26.67 -20.89
CA ALA A 107 1.55 26.94 -20.29
C ALA A 107 0.79 27.97 -21.13
N GLU A 108 -0.49 27.72 -21.35
CA GLU A 108 -1.43 28.55 -22.11
C GLU A 108 -2.71 28.74 -21.31
N GLY A 109 -3.40 29.87 -21.52
CA GLY A 109 -4.68 30.16 -20.84
C GLY A 109 -4.49 30.94 -19.53
N ASP A 110 -5.32 30.61 -18.55
CA ASP A 110 -5.28 31.26 -17.24
C ASP A 110 -4.02 30.90 -16.45
N PRO A 111 -3.56 31.78 -15.54
CA PRO A 111 -2.42 31.48 -14.70
C PRO A 111 -2.65 30.21 -13.85
N VAL A 112 -1.62 29.38 -13.75
CA VAL A 112 -1.58 28.17 -12.92
C VAL A 112 -0.68 28.39 -11.71
N ALA A 113 -0.95 27.69 -10.62
CA ALA A 113 -0.08 27.65 -9.45
C ALA A 113 0.95 26.52 -9.61
N ILE A 114 2.23 26.82 -9.38
CA ILE A 114 3.31 25.83 -9.40
C ILE A 114 4.25 26.17 -8.24
N GLY A 115 4.72 25.13 -7.55
CA GLY A 115 5.75 25.25 -6.54
C GLY A 115 5.21 25.13 -5.11
N PRO A 116 6.00 25.63 -4.13
CA PRO A 116 5.71 25.41 -2.72
C PRO A 116 4.37 25.97 -2.27
N GLY A 117 3.66 25.19 -1.49
CA GLY A 117 2.45 25.60 -0.81
C GLY A 117 1.32 24.60 -0.99
N ASP A 118 0.66 24.31 0.11
CA ASP A 118 -0.51 23.44 0.18
C ASP A 118 -1.83 24.22 0.27
N ASP A 119 -1.75 25.54 0.39
CA ASP A 119 -2.89 26.45 0.55
C ASP A 119 -3.15 27.24 -0.74
N LEU A 120 -4.23 26.87 -1.40
CA LEU A 120 -4.77 27.59 -2.57
C LEU A 120 -5.95 28.48 -2.17
N GLY A 121 -5.80 29.21 -1.08
CA GLY A 121 -6.84 30.06 -0.52
C GLY A 121 -7.76 29.30 0.45
N ASN A 122 -8.93 28.88 0.01
CA ASN A 122 -9.87 28.11 0.87
C ASN A 122 -9.70 26.59 0.80
N THR A 123 -8.73 26.12 0.03
CA THR A 123 -8.54 24.67 -0.24
C THR A 123 -7.11 24.27 0.05
N ARG A 124 -6.96 23.20 0.79
CA ARG A 124 -5.67 22.63 1.13
C ARG A 124 -5.46 21.33 0.36
N VAL A 125 -4.47 21.31 -0.53
CA VAL A 125 -4.03 20.12 -1.24
C VAL A 125 -3.07 19.32 -0.36
N SER A 126 -3.17 18.00 -0.41
CA SER A 126 -2.30 17.09 0.35
C SER A 126 -1.93 15.85 -0.46
N GLY A 127 -0.95 15.06 0.03
CA GLY A 127 -0.53 13.81 -0.59
C GLY A 127 0.46 13.98 -1.76
N PHE A 128 0.97 15.19 -2.03
CA PHE A 128 2.08 15.41 -2.94
C PHE A 128 3.42 15.01 -2.30
N ILE A 129 4.45 14.84 -3.11
CA ILE A 129 5.81 14.52 -2.68
C ILE A 129 6.65 15.79 -2.76
N GLY A 130 7.50 16.04 -1.75
CA GLY A 130 8.30 17.26 -1.68
C GLY A 130 7.55 18.42 -1.05
N THR A 131 7.72 19.61 -1.60
CA THR A 131 7.17 20.85 -1.08
C THR A 131 6.23 21.56 -2.05
N GLY A 132 6.20 21.14 -3.31
CA GLY A 132 5.46 21.77 -4.38
C GLY A 132 4.63 20.80 -5.22
N PHE A 133 3.77 21.35 -6.03
CA PHE A 133 2.98 20.64 -7.04
C PHE A 133 2.44 21.64 -8.07
N LEU A 134 1.83 21.13 -9.15
CA LEU A 134 1.11 21.93 -10.14
C LEU A 134 -0.39 21.92 -9.84
N SER A 135 -1.03 23.10 -9.89
CA SER A 135 -2.48 23.23 -9.82
C SER A 135 -3.00 24.20 -10.90
N THR A 136 -4.10 23.84 -11.56
CA THR A 136 -4.82 24.73 -12.47
C THR A 136 -5.73 25.73 -11.74
N TYR A 137 -5.76 25.68 -10.40
CA TYR A 137 -6.46 26.68 -9.61
C TYR A 137 -5.86 28.07 -9.82
N THR A 138 -6.69 29.09 -10.11
CA THR A 138 -6.25 30.47 -10.30
C THR A 138 -6.34 31.25 -8.98
N PRO A 139 -5.22 31.54 -8.31
CA PRO A 139 -5.22 32.26 -7.03
C PRO A 139 -5.84 33.66 -7.14
N GLY A 140 -6.64 34.04 -6.15
CA GLY A 140 -7.26 35.37 -6.06
C GLY A 140 -8.47 35.58 -6.96
N SER A 141 -8.89 34.59 -7.73
CA SER A 141 -10.12 34.60 -8.51
C SER A 141 -11.32 34.24 -7.64
N THR A 142 -12.44 34.95 -7.77
CA THR A 142 -13.73 34.55 -7.16
C THR A 142 -14.29 33.26 -7.76
N SER A 143 -13.70 32.80 -8.84
CA SER A 143 -14.03 31.56 -9.56
C SER A 143 -12.80 30.66 -9.73
N GLY A 144 -11.91 30.60 -8.75
CA GLY A 144 -10.63 29.88 -8.83
C GLY A 144 -10.70 28.41 -9.30
N ASN A 145 -11.86 27.78 -9.16
CA ASN A 145 -12.16 26.47 -9.71
C ASN A 145 -12.66 26.46 -11.16
N ARG A 146 -12.51 27.56 -11.89
CA ARG A 146 -12.99 27.73 -13.27
C ARG A 146 -11.91 28.31 -14.18
N GLY A 147 -10.67 28.13 -13.81
CA GLY A 147 -9.54 28.49 -14.65
C GLY A 147 -9.49 27.60 -15.88
N GLN A 148 -9.19 28.19 -17.04
CA GLN A 148 -9.01 27.47 -18.29
C GLN A 148 -7.52 27.49 -18.64
N ALA A 149 -6.87 26.39 -18.41
CA ALA A 149 -5.44 26.26 -18.63
C ALA A 149 -5.07 24.99 -19.40
N ARG A 150 -4.02 25.09 -20.18
CA ARG A 150 -3.39 23.96 -20.83
C ARG A 150 -1.88 24.03 -20.64
N LEU A 151 -1.32 22.95 -20.10
CA LEU A 151 0.11 22.78 -20.02
C LEU A 151 0.52 21.63 -20.92
N THR A 152 1.61 21.81 -21.63
CA THR A 152 2.11 20.82 -22.59
C THR A 152 3.57 20.55 -22.30
N SER A 153 3.93 19.28 -22.11
CA SER A 153 5.31 18.84 -21.95
C SER A 153 6.08 18.93 -23.26
N PRO A 154 7.42 18.93 -23.24
CA PRO A 154 8.19 18.57 -24.44
C PRO A 154 7.80 17.18 -24.93
N ASP A 155 8.03 16.95 -26.24
CA ASP A 155 7.89 15.62 -26.82
C ASP A 155 8.96 14.68 -26.24
N PHE A 156 8.56 13.42 -25.96
CA PHE A 156 9.46 12.35 -25.51
C PHE A 156 9.17 11.03 -26.23
N SER A 157 10.14 10.15 -26.27
CA SER A 157 9.94 8.77 -26.74
C SER A 157 9.48 7.89 -25.57
N ILE A 158 8.40 7.14 -25.73
CA ILE A 158 7.95 6.17 -24.73
C ILE A 158 8.94 5.02 -24.70
N SER A 159 9.69 4.90 -23.59
CA SER A 159 10.73 3.88 -23.37
C SER A 159 10.39 2.91 -22.24
N HIS A 160 9.40 3.21 -21.40
CA HIS A 160 8.97 2.43 -20.26
C HIS A 160 7.52 1.96 -20.43
N GLY A 161 7.17 0.87 -19.76
CA GLY A 161 5.84 0.28 -19.85
C GLY A 161 4.72 1.07 -19.15
N PHE A 162 5.09 1.97 -18.22
CA PHE A 162 4.12 2.73 -17.43
C PHE A 162 4.50 4.20 -17.29
N ILE A 163 3.48 5.06 -17.22
CA ILE A 163 3.60 6.46 -16.82
C ILE A 163 2.77 6.64 -15.55
N ASN A 164 3.43 6.91 -14.43
CA ASN A 164 2.84 7.06 -13.10
C ASN A 164 2.86 8.52 -12.66
N PHE A 165 1.86 8.98 -11.93
CA PHE A 165 1.80 10.34 -11.38
C PHE A 165 0.84 10.44 -10.19
N LEU A 166 1.03 11.46 -9.38
CA LEU A 166 0.07 11.85 -8.33
C LEU A 166 -0.94 12.84 -8.91
N ILE A 167 -2.23 12.66 -8.57
CA ILE A 167 -3.32 13.46 -9.10
C ILE A 167 -4.42 13.67 -8.06
N SER A 168 -5.03 14.86 -8.06
CA SER A 168 -6.23 15.18 -7.28
C SER A 168 -7.05 16.28 -7.97
N GLY A 169 -8.20 16.64 -7.40
CA GLY A 169 -9.15 17.54 -8.06
C GLY A 169 -9.86 16.85 -9.21
N GLY A 170 -10.41 17.61 -10.14
CA GLY A 170 -11.14 17.07 -11.27
C GLY A 170 -12.29 16.14 -10.86
N HIS A 171 -13.16 15.82 -11.78
CA HIS A 171 -14.20 14.81 -11.57
C HIS A 171 -14.57 14.12 -12.89
N ASP A 172 -14.34 14.80 -13.99
CA ASP A 172 -14.55 14.29 -15.34
C ASP A 172 -13.32 14.57 -16.19
N ALA A 173 -12.72 13.53 -16.74
CA ALA A 173 -11.57 13.64 -17.63
C ALA A 173 -11.90 14.34 -18.98
N ALA A 174 -13.17 14.60 -19.28
CA ALA A 174 -13.54 15.45 -20.42
C ALA A 174 -13.29 16.93 -20.13
N ASP A 175 -13.36 17.35 -18.86
CA ASP A 175 -13.26 18.76 -18.44
C ASP A 175 -11.89 19.10 -17.85
N ALA A 176 -11.35 18.26 -16.97
CA ALA A 176 -10.06 18.50 -16.30
C ALA A 176 -9.29 17.18 -16.08
N GLY A 177 -8.02 17.13 -16.48
CA GLY A 177 -7.22 15.94 -16.33
C GLY A 177 -5.81 16.03 -16.91
N VAL A 178 -5.15 14.88 -16.86
CA VAL A 178 -3.85 14.60 -17.50
C VAL A 178 -4.09 13.70 -18.70
N TYR A 179 -3.43 13.99 -19.81
CA TYR A 179 -3.65 13.32 -21.10
C TYR A 179 -2.31 12.95 -21.74
N LEU A 180 -2.22 11.73 -22.27
CA LEU A 180 -1.13 11.30 -23.10
C LEU A 180 -1.54 11.49 -24.58
N VAL A 181 -0.77 12.26 -25.32
CA VAL A 181 -1.04 12.59 -26.73
C VAL A 181 0.03 11.96 -27.61
N VAL A 182 -0.39 11.15 -28.58
CA VAL A 182 0.44 10.51 -29.61
C VAL A 182 -0.14 10.85 -30.98
N ASP A 183 0.70 11.31 -31.90
CA ASP A 183 0.29 11.68 -33.29
C ASP A 183 -0.87 12.72 -33.34
N GLY A 184 -1.02 13.53 -32.28
CA GLY A 184 -2.07 14.53 -32.14
C GLY A 184 -3.34 14.03 -31.44
N ASP A 185 -3.50 12.74 -31.23
CA ASP A 185 -4.66 12.12 -30.58
C ASP A 185 -4.40 11.82 -29.12
N THR A 186 -5.41 12.03 -28.27
CA THR A 186 -5.36 11.60 -26.87
C THR A 186 -5.56 10.09 -26.79
N VAL A 187 -4.53 9.36 -26.36
CA VAL A 187 -4.53 7.88 -26.26
C VAL A 187 -4.74 7.35 -24.85
N ARG A 188 -4.45 8.16 -23.82
CA ARG A 188 -4.74 7.88 -22.40
C ARG A 188 -5.19 9.17 -21.73
N SER A 189 -6.02 9.04 -20.68
CA SER A 189 -6.44 10.17 -19.87
C SER A 189 -6.72 9.74 -18.43
N SER A 190 -6.52 10.64 -17.48
CA SER A 190 -6.88 10.47 -16.07
C SER A 190 -7.35 11.79 -15.48
N THR A 191 -8.24 11.72 -14.50
CA THR A 191 -8.67 12.83 -13.67
C THR A 191 -8.58 12.43 -12.20
N GLY A 192 -8.68 13.37 -11.26
CA GLY A 192 -8.79 13.07 -9.85
C GLY A 192 -10.17 12.55 -9.48
N ASP A 193 -10.43 12.42 -8.20
CA ASP A 193 -11.68 11.89 -7.63
C ASP A 193 -12.57 12.98 -7.01
N GLY A 194 -12.35 14.24 -7.37
CA GLY A 194 -13.05 15.39 -6.83
C GLY A 194 -12.60 15.82 -5.43
N THR A 195 -11.56 15.20 -4.88
CA THR A 195 -10.96 15.59 -3.60
C THR A 195 -9.66 16.37 -3.81
N ASP A 196 -9.15 16.98 -2.75
CA ASP A 196 -7.85 17.67 -2.75
C ASP A 196 -6.72 16.81 -2.16
N VAL A 197 -6.94 15.52 -2.06
CA VAL A 197 -5.93 14.55 -1.62
C VAL A 197 -5.38 13.83 -2.83
N MET A 198 -4.10 14.04 -3.12
CA MET A 198 -3.45 13.36 -4.24
C MET A 198 -3.31 11.87 -3.98
N LYS A 199 -3.59 11.11 -5.03
CA LYS A 199 -3.45 9.66 -5.08
C LYS A 199 -2.68 9.28 -6.33
N TRP A 200 -2.01 8.16 -6.26
CA TRP A 200 -1.35 7.60 -7.42
C TRP A 200 -2.35 7.27 -8.52
N ALA A 201 -2.01 7.61 -9.73
CA ALA A 201 -2.61 7.15 -10.96
C ALA A 201 -1.50 6.78 -11.94
N GLY A 202 -1.87 6.09 -13.02
CA GLY A 202 -0.90 5.74 -14.05
C GLY A 202 -1.57 5.09 -15.25
N TRP A 203 -0.78 4.95 -16.30
CA TRP A 203 -1.20 4.32 -17.55
C TRP A 203 -0.24 3.20 -17.92
N ASP A 204 -0.79 2.06 -18.29
CA ASP A 204 -0.09 1.07 -19.08
C ASP A 204 0.07 1.63 -20.51
N VAL A 205 1.31 1.77 -20.95
CA VAL A 205 1.70 2.30 -22.25
C VAL A 205 2.60 1.30 -23.03
N THR A 206 2.58 0.03 -22.64
CA THR A 206 3.37 -1.03 -23.27
C THR A 206 3.09 -1.16 -24.78
N ASP A 207 1.84 -0.92 -25.21
CA ASP A 207 1.39 -0.90 -26.59
C ASP A 207 1.88 0.32 -27.37
N LEU A 208 2.47 1.31 -26.71
CA LEU A 208 2.93 2.58 -27.27
C LEU A 208 4.48 2.72 -27.24
N ILE A 209 5.20 1.72 -26.75
CA ILE A 209 6.67 1.77 -26.66
C ILE A 209 7.27 2.10 -28.03
N GLY A 210 8.22 3.05 -28.04
CA GLY A 210 8.90 3.55 -29.24
C GLY A 210 8.18 4.68 -29.97
N LYS A 211 6.94 5.02 -29.60
CA LYS A 211 6.24 6.18 -30.15
C LYS A 211 6.69 7.48 -29.49
N THR A 212 6.58 8.58 -30.22
CA THR A 212 6.75 9.93 -29.70
C THR A 212 5.42 10.39 -29.10
N ALA A 213 5.47 10.90 -27.88
CA ALA A 213 4.31 11.37 -27.14
C ALA A 213 4.61 12.68 -26.41
N ARG A 214 3.57 13.33 -25.95
CA ARG A 214 3.64 14.41 -24.95
C ARG A 214 2.55 14.27 -23.92
N ILE A 215 2.78 14.81 -22.73
CA ILE A 215 1.77 14.93 -21.68
C ILE A 215 1.13 16.30 -21.77
N GLU A 216 -0.19 16.33 -21.73
CA GLU A 216 -0.95 17.57 -21.59
C GLU A 216 -1.75 17.53 -20.27
N ILE A 217 -1.70 18.61 -19.53
CA ILE A 217 -2.56 18.84 -18.35
C ILE A 217 -3.54 19.91 -18.78
N ARG A 218 -4.83 19.59 -18.79
CA ARG A 218 -5.88 20.47 -19.29
C ARG A 218 -6.93 20.68 -18.24
N ASP A 219 -7.40 21.92 -18.17
CA ASP A 219 -8.59 22.32 -17.43
C ASP A 219 -9.42 23.23 -18.35
N SER A 220 -10.62 22.78 -18.69
CA SER A 220 -11.59 23.53 -19.51
C SER A 220 -12.88 23.79 -18.75
N THR A 221 -12.85 23.63 -17.42
CA THR A 221 -14.03 23.69 -16.58
C THR A 221 -14.60 25.11 -16.54
N THR A 222 -15.88 25.25 -16.88
CA THR A 222 -16.59 26.53 -16.86
C THR A 222 -17.63 26.63 -15.73
N SER A 223 -17.91 25.53 -15.04
CA SER A 223 -18.92 25.44 -13.98
C SER A 223 -18.61 24.32 -12.99
N GLY A 224 -19.11 24.42 -11.76
CA GLY A 224 -18.96 23.40 -10.72
C GLY A 224 -17.88 23.71 -9.67
N ASP A 225 -17.80 22.85 -8.66
CA ASP A 225 -16.91 23.03 -7.50
C ASP A 225 -15.59 22.27 -7.63
N HIS A 226 -15.42 21.43 -8.65
CA HIS A 226 -14.25 20.57 -8.87
C HIS A 226 -13.47 20.93 -10.14
N GLY A 227 -13.50 22.17 -10.55
CA GLY A 227 -12.93 22.69 -11.79
C GLY A 227 -11.43 22.99 -11.70
N ARG A 228 -10.66 22.16 -10.97
CA ARG A 228 -9.20 22.24 -10.96
C ARG A 228 -8.61 20.86 -11.01
N ILE A 229 -7.41 20.77 -11.53
CA ILE A 229 -6.60 19.56 -11.48
C ILE A 229 -5.26 19.85 -10.81
N ASN A 230 -4.87 19.01 -9.87
CA ASN A 230 -3.57 19.08 -9.22
C ASN A 230 -2.78 17.86 -9.65
N VAL A 231 -1.52 18.06 -10.02
CA VAL A 231 -0.63 17.03 -10.55
C VAL A 231 0.74 17.16 -9.93
N ASP A 232 1.34 16.02 -9.60
CA ASP A 232 2.70 15.99 -9.09
C ASP A 232 3.39 14.69 -9.48
N HIS A 233 4.71 14.72 -9.44
CA HIS A 233 5.61 13.58 -9.45
C HIS A 233 5.37 12.60 -10.60
N ILE A 234 5.38 13.11 -11.85
CA ILE A 234 5.24 12.30 -13.06
C ILE A 234 6.52 11.47 -13.28
N ARG A 235 6.37 10.16 -13.42
CA ARG A 235 7.47 9.20 -13.59
C ARG A 235 7.22 8.24 -14.75
N PHE A 236 8.30 7.88 -15.42
CA PHE A 236 8.33 6.79 -16.42
C PHE A 236 8.92 5.55 -15.74
N ALA A 237 8.19 4.44 -15.72
CA ALA A 237 8.57 3.25 -14.97
C ALA A 237 8.24 1.95 -15.72
N ASP A 238 8.89 0.86 -15.33
CA ASP A 238 8.57 -0.48 -15.85
C ASP A 238 7.55 -1.22 -14.98
N THR A 239 7.11 -0.59 -13.89
CA THR A 239 6.06 -1.09 -13.01
C THR A 239 5.00 -0.02 -12.74
N PRO A 240 3.72 -0.41 -12.54
CA PRO A 240 2.65 0.54 -12.23
C PRO A 240 2.76 1.06 -10.80
N ALA A 241 2.27 2.27 -10.55
CA ALA A 241 1.95 2.74 -9.22
C ALA A 241 0.65 2.10 -8.71
N LEU A 242 0.47 2.06 -7.39
CA LEU A 242 -0.76 1.59 -6.76
C LEU A 242 -1.89 2.61 -6.92
N ALA A 243 -2.63 2.52 -8.01
CA ALA A 243 -3.68 3.47 -8.35
C ALA A 243 -4.72 3.63 -7.23
N GLY A 244 -5.10 4.89 -6.97
CA GLY A 244 -6.05 5.25 -5.92
C GLY A 244 -5.49 5.24 -4.49
N ARG A 245 -4.20 4.94 -4.30
CA ARG A 245 -3.54 4.96 -3.00
C ARG A 245 -2.74 6.25 -2.81
N GLU A 246 -2.78 6.83 -1.61
CA GLU A 246 -1.95 7.97 -1.23
C GLU A 246 -0.48 7.53 -1.09
N HIS A 247 0.43 8.47 -1.27
CA HIS A 247 1.85 8.24 -1.02
C HIS A 247 2.14 8.28 0.48
N ALA A 248 2.50 7.14 1.06
CA ALA A 248 2.80 6.99 2.48
C ALA A 248 3.65 5.74 2.75
N LEU A 249 4.19 5.63 3.94
CA LEU A 249 4.76 4.41 4.48
C LEU A 249 3.63 3.59 5.13
N TRP A 250 3.17 2.56 4.43
CA TRP A 250 2.08 1.70 4.89
C TRP A 250 2.60 0.51 5.69
N LEU A 251 2.00 0.26 6.85
CA LEU A 251 2.36 -0.87 7.68
C LEU A 251 1.79 -2.18 7.11
N ASP A 252 0.56 -2.16 6.58
CA ASP A 252 -0.08 -3.32 5.94
C ASP A 252 -0.84 -2.87 4.68
N TYR A 253 -0.80 -3.67 3.63
CA TYR A 253 -1.44 -3.38 2.35
C TYR A 253 -2.78 -4.10 2.18
N GLY A 254 -3.15 -4.92 3.14
CA GLY A 254 -4.42 -5.62 3.18
C GLY A 254 -5.63 -4.71 3.42
N ALA A 255 -6.78 -5.34 3.57
CA ALA A 255 -8.03 -4.64 3.82
C ALA A 255 -8.42 -4.63 5.31
N ASP A 256 -7.80 -5.46 6.13
CA ASP A 256 -8.27 -5.75 7.48
C ASP A 256 -7.12 -5.75 8.51
N TYR A 257 -6.42 -4.63 8.66
CA TYR A 257 -5.40 -4.45 9.70
C TYR A 257 -5.43 -3.02 10.21
N TYR A 258 -5.99 -2.81 11.39
CA TYR A 258 -6.29 -1.47 11.90
C TYR A 258 -6.07 -1.34 13.40
N ALA A 259 -5.97 -0.09 13.88
CA ALA A 259 -5.84 0.28 15.29
C ALA A 259 -4.70 -0.46 16.00
N VAL A 260 -3.56 -0.50 15.35
CA VAL A 260 -2.38 -1.26 15.78
C VAL A 260 -1.83 -0.73 17.09
N ARG A 261 -1.44 -1.64 17.98
CA ARG A 261 -0.75 -1.34 19.23
C ARG A 261 0.51 -2.15 19.34
N THR A 262 1.51 -1.55 19.99
CA THR A 262 2.75 -2.22 20.33
C THR A 262 2.73 -2.75 21.77
N TYR A 263 3.36 -3.91 21.94
CA TYR A 263 3.70 -4.52 23.21
C TYR A 263 5.21 -4.49 23.35
N ARG A 264 5.69 -3.85 24.41
CA ARG A 264 7.11 -3.59 24.65
C ARG A 264 7.47 -3.99 26.08
N ASP A 265 8.74 -4.28 26.31
CA ASP A 265 9.31 -4.51 27.63
C ASP A 265 8.64 -5.63 28.44
N TYR A 266 7.98 -6.56 27.77
CA TYR A 266 7.20 -7.62 28.41
C TYR A 266 8.05 -8.80 28.91
N ASP A 267 9.26 -8.99 28.39
CA ASP A 267 10.18 -10.05 28.80
C ASP A 267 11.51 -9.55 29.39
N GLY A 268 11.76 -8.25 29.39
CA GLY A 268 12.89 -7.57 30.01
C GLY A 268 14.29 -7.95 29.48
N ALA A 269 14.40 -9.01 28.68
CA ALA A 269 15.67 -9.56 28.22
C ALA A 269 15.92 -9.38 26.73
N GLU A 270 14.91 -9.23 25.91
CA GLU A 270 15.04 -9.32 24.46
C GLU A 270 14.77 -8.02 23.70
N ASN A 271 14.37 -6.97 24.36
CA ASN A 271 14.14 -5.64 23.76
C ASN A 271 13.31 -5.71 22.46
N ARG A 272 12.28 -6.57 22.45
CA ARG A 272 11.40 -6.78 21.29
C ARG A 272 10.24 -5.81 21.29
N VAL A 273 9.84 -5.40 20.13
CA VAL A 273 8.57 -4.70 19.90
C VAL A 273 7.67 -5.60 19.06
N VAL A 274 6.52 -5.95 19.63
CA VAL A 274 5.49 -6.77 18.98
C VAL A 274 4.26 -5.92 18.71
N THR A 275 3.74 -6.00 17.51
CA THR A 275 2.50 -5.34 17.11
C THR A 275 1.34 -6.34 17.05
N MET A 276 0.15 -5.88 17.37
CA MET A 276 -1.12 -6.53 17.05
C MET A 276 -2.12 -5.47 16.60
N GLY A 277 -2.83 -5.78 15.53
CA GLY A 277 -3.90 -4.96 14.98
C GLY A 277 -5.26 -5.64 15.13
N TRP A 278 -6.31 -4.89 14.92
CA TRP A 278 -7.65 -5.43 14.73
C TRP A 278 -7.78 -5.95 13.30
N LEU A 279 -8.04 -7.24 13.14
CA LEU A 279 -8.49 -7.83 11.87
C LEU A 279 -9.94 -7.44 11.65
N GLY A 280 -10.14 -6.34 10.98
CA GLY A 280 -11.44 -5.78 10.70
C GLY A 280 -11.36 -4.50 9.89
N ASN A 281 -12.50 -4.08 9.37
CA ASN A 281 -12.63 -2.90 8.54
C ASN A 281 -13.99 -2.23 8.81
N TRP A 282 -13.98 -0.96 9.16
CA TRP A 282 -15.21 -0.23 9.47
C TRP A 282 -16.19 -0.14 8.29
N GLU A 283 -15.73 -0.32 7.05
CA GLU A 283 -16.64 -0.35 5.88
C GLU A 283 -17.68 -1.48 5.98
N TYR A 284 -17.33 -2.61 6.63
CA TYR A 284 -18.20 -3.81 6.68
C TYR A 284 -18.15 -4.61 7.99
N ALA A 285 -17.50 -4.11 9.03
CA ALA A 285 -17.37 -4.85 10.28
C ALA A 285 -18.69 -5.35 10.82
N GLN A 286 -19.76 -4.56 10.69
CA GLN A 286 -21.08 -4.92 11.21
C GLN A 286 -21.79 -6.01 10.37
N GLN A 287 -21.38 -6.21 9.13
CA GLN A 287 -21.98 -7.17 8.20
C GLN A 287 -21.26 -8.51 8.10
N VAL A 288 -20.06 -8.65 8.73
CA VAL A 288 -19.35 -9.94 8.70
C VAL A 288 -20.21 -11.07 9.31
N PRO A 289 -20.17 -12.30 8.74
CA PRO A 289 -21.09 -13.38 9.09
C PRO A 289 -20.72 -14.12 10.38
N THR A 290 -19.97 -13.50 11.28
CA THR A 290 -19.58 -14.08 12.57
C THR A 290 -20.60 -13.77 13.65
N SER A 291 -20.97 -14.80 14.44
CA SER A 291 -21.93 -14.64 15.56
C SER A 291 -21.26 -14.30 16.89
N TRP A 292 -19.98 -14.65 17.06
CA TRP A 292 -19.21 -14.50 18.30
C TRP A 292 -18.56 -13.11 18.46
N GLY A 293 -18.37 -12.35 17.38
CA GLY A 293 -17.75 -11.03 17.40
C GLY A 293 -17.62 -10.43 16.00
N LYS A 294 -17.15 -9.19 15.94
CA LYS A 294 -16.96 -8.43 14.69
C LYS A 294 -15.50 -8.05 14.51
N GLY A 295 -14.72 -9.00 13.99
CA GLY A 295 -13.29 -8.93 13.86
C GLY A 295 -12.55 -9.78 14.88
N ALA A 296 -11.24 -9.87 14.73
CA ALA A 296 -10.33 -10.63 15.59
C ALA A 296 -9.06 -9.81 15.83
N LEU A 297 -8.17 -10.30 16.68
CA LEU A 297 -6.80 -9.79 16.71
C LEU A 297 -6.00 -10.46 15.59
N ALA A 298 -5.17 -9.68 14.91
CA ALA A 298 -4.19 -10.18 13.97
C ALA A 298 -3.13 -11.02 14.67
N LEU A 299 -2.35 -11.80 13.94
CA LEU A 299 -1.19 -12.46 14.49
C LEU A 299 -0.24 -11.45 15.13
N PRO A 300 0.32 -11.77 16.31
CA PRO A 300 1.36 -10.93 16.89
C PRO A 300 2.60 -10.95 15.98
N ARG A 301 3.09 -9.75 15.65
CA ARG A 301 4.20 -9.53 14.71
C ARG A 301 5.34 -8.83 15.43
N GLU A 302 6.52 -9.42 15.41
CA GLU A 302 7.75 -8.72 15.77
C GLU A 302 8.09 -7.75 14.65
N ILE A 303 8.41 -6.50 15.02
CA ILE A 303 8.79 -5.46 14.07
C ILE A 303 10.23 -5.04 14.28
N THR A 304 10.93 -4.82 13.17
CA THR A 304 12.30 -4.31 13.13
C THR A 304 12.41 -3.19 12.12
N LEU A 305 13.46 -2.39 12.23
CA LEU A 305 13.72 -1.27 11.34
C LEU A 305 14.95 -1.58 10.49
N GLN A 306 14.81 -1.58 9.18
CA GLN A 306 15.89 -1.91 8.25
C GLN A 306 16.10 -0.82 7.19
N SER A 307 17.34 -0.75 6.69
CA SER A 307 17.76 0.20 5.64
C SER A 307 17.40 -0.32 4.25
N PHE A 308 16.76 0.54 3.46
CA PHE A 308 16.39 0.32 2.06
C PHE A 308 16.76 1.52 1.18
N PRO A 309 16.77 1.38 -0.14
CA PRO A 309 16.79 2.54 -1.03
C PRO A 309 15.65 3.52 -0.68
N GLY A 310 15.98 4.80 -0.53
CA GLY A 310 15.01 5.82 -0.11
C GLY A 310 14.71 5.88 1.39
N GLY A 311 15.46 5.15 2.25
CA GLY A 311 15.40 5.29 3.70
C GLY A 311 15.06 4.01 4.47
N LEU A 312 14.58 4.17 5.69
CA LEU A 312 14.26 3.05 6.56
C LEU A 312 12.84 2.52 6.30
N ARG A 313 12.65 1.21 6.54
CA ARG A 313 11.34 0.54 6.48
C ARG A 313 11.17 -0.36 7.70
N ILE A 314 9.91 -0.50 8.13
CA ILE A 314 9.51 -1.53 9.09
C ILE A 314 9.42 -2.87 8.37
N ILE A 315 10.04 -3.88 8.96
CA ILE A 315 9.89 -5.29 8.61
C ILE A 315 9.02 -5.94 9.67
N GLN A 316 8.08 -6.77 9.25
CA GLN A 316 7.12 -7.43 10.15
C GLN A 316 7.23 -8.94 10.00
N GLN A 317 7.46 -9.63 11.10
CA GLN A 317 7.46 -11.11 11.09
C GLN A 317 6.54 -11.66 12.16
N PRO A 318 5.77 -12.72 11.87
CA PRO A 318 5.04 -13.44 12.91
C PRO A 318 6.00 -13.88 14.00
N ILE A 319 5.62 -13.70 15.27
CA ILE A 319 6.50 -14.05 16.38
C ILE A 319 6.93 -15.54 16.33
N PRO A 320 8.17 -15.86 16.73
CA PRO A 320 8.67 -17.23 16.67
C PRO A 320 7.85 -18.23 17.48
N ALA A 321 7.18 -17.78 18.55
CA ALA A 321 6.35 -18.64 19.40
C ALA A 321 5.22 -19.37 18.63
N LEU A 322 4.73 -18.80 17.52
CA LEU A 322 3.72 -19.43 16.67
C LEU A 322 4.19 -20.77 16.09
N THR A 323 5.49 -21.01 15.97
CA THR A 323 6.02 -22.29 15.49
C THR A 323 5.68 -23.47 16.42
N SER A 324 5.39 -23.19 17.71
CA SER A 324 4.95 -24.22 18.66
C SER A 324 3.57 -24.79 18.35
N LEU A 325 2.79 -24.12 17.51
CA LEU A 325 1.46 -24.56 17.07
C LEU A 325 1.52 -25.47 15.82
N ARG A 326 2.69 -25.63 15.21
CA ARG A 326 2.85 -26.41 13.99
C ARG A 326 2.72 -27.90 14.28
N GLY A 327 1.83 -28.57 13.54
CA GLY A 327 1.79 -30.02 13.45
C GLY A 327 2.86 -30.57 12.50
N ALA A 328 2.66 -31.78 12.03
CA ALA A 328 3.59 -32.44 11.10
C ALA A 328 3.68 -31.67 9.77
N SER A 329 4.90 -31.37 9.34
CA SER A 329 5.16 -30.66 8.08
C SER A 329 5.00 -31.55 6.85
N VAL A 330 4.60 -30.92 5.76
CA VAL A 330 4.66 -31.46 4.41
C VAL A 330 5.59 -30.59 3.58
N HIS A 331 6.41 -31.22 2.75
CA HIS A 331 7.38 -30.54 1.89
C HIS A 331 7.13 -30.86 0.43
N VAL A 332 7.14 -29.81 -0.41
CA VAL A 332 7.11 -29.92 -1.86
C VAL A 332 8.27 -29.13 -2.41
N ASN A 333 9.08 -29.74 -3.27
CA ASN A 333 10.27 -29.09 -3.84
C ASN A 333 10.29 -29.22 -5.36
N ASP A 334 10.96 -28.28 -6.00
CA ASP A 334 11.36 -28.31 -7.42
C ASP A 334 10.21 -28.64 -8.38
N ARG A 335 9.10 -27.91 -8.27
CA ARG A 335 7.93 -28.09 -9.12
C ARG A 335 7.80 -26.93 -10.12
N THR A 336 7.78 -27.24 -11.41
CA THR A 336 7.38 -26.27 -12.42
C THR A 336 5.87 -26.08 -12.35
N LEU A 337 5.44 -24.82 -12.20
CA LEU A 337 4.04 -24.44 -12.16
C LEU A 337 3.52 -24.11 -13.55
N GLY A 338 2.28 -24.49 -13.77
CA GLY A 338 1.50 -24.14 -14.94
C GLY A 338 0.10 -23.74 -14.53
N GLU A 339 -0.91 -24.24 -15.24
CA GLU A 339 -2.32 -24.02 -14.88
C GLU A 339 -2.62 -24.49 -13.44
N LEU A 340 -3.78 -24.11 -12.93
CA LEU A 340 -4.22 -24.41 -11.58
C LEU A 340 -4.13 -25.92 -11.29
N THR A 341 -3.25 -26.31 -10.38
CA THR A 341 -2.96 -27.70 -10.03
C THR A 341 -3.18 -27.94 -8.54
N PRO A 342 -4.07 -28.86 -8.13
CA PRO A 342 -4.28 -29.17 -6.73
C PRO A 342 -2.99 -29.58 -6.00
N LEU A 343 -2.81 -29.09 -4.78
CA LEU A 343 -1.74 -29.48 -3.87
C LEU A 343 -2.17 -30.73 -3.11
N THR A 344 -1.92 -31.89 -3.67
CA THR A 344 -2.39 -33.16 -3.13
C THR A 344 -1.59 -33.68 -1.93
N GLU A 345 -0.37 -33.18 -1.76
CA GLU A 345 0.54 -33.55 -0.67
C GLU A 345 0.10 -33.00 0.67
N PHE A 346 -0.55 -31.83 0.68
CA PHE A 346 -1.07 -31.20 1.88
C PHE A 346 -2.58 -30.98 1.76
N GLN A 347 -3.33 -31.72 2.55
CA GLN A 347 -4.78 -31.65 2.60
C GLN A 347 -5.22 -31.34 4.04
N PRO A 348 -5.41 -30.05 4.36
CA PRO A 348 -5.81 -29.65 5.70
C PRO A 348 -7.22 -30.16 6.00
N THR A 349 -7.46 -30.53 7.24
CA THR A 349 -8.78 -30.90 7.74
C THR A 349 -9.60 -29.70 8.20
N ARG A 350 -8.96 -28.55 8.30
CA ARG A 350 -9.53 -27.25 8.67
C ARG A 350 -8.75 -26.13 7.99
N ASN A 351 -9.36 -24.97 7.83
CA ASN A 351 -8.67 -23.75 7.39
C ASN A 351 -7.84 -23.12 8.53
N THR A 352 -6.93 -23.90 9.13
CA THR A 352 -5.96 -23.49 10.15
C THR A 352 -4.61 -24.08 9.80
N TYR A 353 -3.80 -23.33 9.04
CA TYR A 353 -2.51 -23.81 8.55
C TYR A 353 -1.55 -22.66 8.22
N GLU A 354 -0.29 -22.99 8.18
CA GLU A 354 0.79 -22.13 7.70
C GLU A 354 1.44 -22.72 6.45
N LEU A 355 1.73 -21.84 5.49
CA LEU A 355 2.47 -22.16 4.27
C LEU A 355 3.67 -21.24 4.16
N ASP A 356 4.83 -21.78 3.80
CA ASP A 356 6.04 -21.03 3.48
C ASP A 356 6.52 -21.46 2.10
N ALA A 357 6.26 -20.63 1.09
CA ALA A 357 6.53 -20.93 -0.31
C ALA A 357 7.57 -19.98 -0.89
N GLU A 358 8.56 -20.55 -1.59
CA GLU A 358 9.57 -19.80 -2.35
C GLU A 358 9.44 -20.13 -3.83
N PHE A 359 9.34 -19.07 -4.66
CA PHE A 359 9.22 -19.17 -6.11
C PHE A 359 10.44 -18.55 -6.78
N ALA A 360 10.90 -19.15 -7.88
CA ALA A 360 11.88 -18.53 -8.79
C ALA A 360 11.17 -18.07 -10.05
N ILE A 361 11.32 -16.78 -10.38
CA ILE A 361 10.75 -16.18 -11.58
C ILE A 361 11.53 -16.67 -12.78
N THR A 362 10.90 -17.50 -13.62
CA THR A 362 11.51 -18.02 -14.86
C THR A 362 10.99 -17.31 -16.12
N ASP A 363 9.85 -16.64 -15.98
CA ASP A 363 9.24 -15.80 -17.03
C ASP A 363 8.83 -14.46 -16.42
N PRO A 364 9.33 -13.32 -16.96
CA PRO A 364 9.00 -12.00 -16.44
C PRO A 364 7.54 -11.57 -16.67
N GLN A 365 6.78 -12.34 -17.43
CA GLN A 365 5.34 -12.13 -17.64
C GLN A 365 4.47 -12.95 -16.68
N ALA A 366 5.06 -13.92 -15.95
CA ALA A 366 4.31 -14.86 -15.15
C ALA A 366 3.58 -14.20 -13.98
N ARG A 367 2.35 -14.64 -13.74
CA ARG A 367 1.57 -14.37 -12.54
C ARG A 367 1.31 -15.70 -11.84
N PHE A 368 1.79 -15.87 -10.63
CA PHE A 368 1.84 -17.17 -9.97
C PHE A 368 1.57 -17.09 -8.48
N GLY A 369 1.27 -18.24 -7.88
CA GLY A 369 1.03 -18.33 -6.45
C GLY A 369 0.20 -19.52 -6.02
N LEU A 370 -0.66 -19.28 -5.04
CA LEU A 370 -1.51 -20.27 -4.38
C LEU A 370 -2.96 -19.82 -4.39
N ARG A 371 -3.87 -20.75 -4.67
CA ARG A 371 -5.29 -20.57 -4.42
C ARG A 371 -5.67 -21.40 -3.19
N LEU A 372 -6.31 -20.78 -2.24
CA LEU A 372 -6.55 -21.28 -0.88
C LEU A 372 -8.04 -21.36 -0.59
N ALA A 373 -8.42 -22.17 0.40
CA ALA A 373 -9.80 -22.34 0.83
C ALA A 373 -10.75 -22.62 -0.34
N ILE A 374 -10.34 -23.52 -1.25
CA ILE A 374 -11.10 -23.82 -2.46
C ILE A 374 -12.29 -24.71 -2.11
N GLY A 375 -13.50 -24.25 -2.49
CA GLY A 375 -14.72 -25.02 -2.45
C GLY A 375 -15.58 -24.71 -3.68
N GLY A 376 -15.77 -25.70 -4.58
CA GLY A 376 -16.44 -25.45 -5.86
C GLY A 376 -15.69 -24.42 -6.71
N THR A 377 -16.31 -23.28 -6.98
CA THR A 377 -15.70 -22.14 -7.69
C THR A 377 -15.09 -21.11 -6.76
N ALA A 378 -15.38 -21.19 -5.46
CA ALA A 378 -14.91 -20.27 -4.43
C ALA A 378 -13.42 -20.48 -4.09
N GLY A 379 -12.78 -19.46 -3.53
CA GLY A 379 -11.41 -19.48 -3.05
C GLY A 379 -10.77 -18.12 -3.02
N VAL A 380 -9.69 -17.99 -2.26
CA VAL A 380 -8.86 -16.77 -2.20
C VAL A 380 -7.53 -17.06 -2.89
N THR A 381 -7.06 -16.13 -3.71
CA THR A 381 -5.79 -16.27 -4.43
C THR A 381 -4.74 -15.36 -3.83
N VAL A 382 -3.58 -15.89 -3.53
CA VAL A 382 -2.38 -15.14 -3.08
C VAL A 382 -1.24 -15.45 -4.03
N GLY A 383 -0.54 -14.41 -4.48
CA GLY A 383 0.56 -14.64 -5.39
C GLY A 383 1.39 -13.41 -5.68
N TYR A 384 2.18 -13.53 -6.71
CA TYR A 384 3.03 -12.49 -7.23
C TYR A 384 2.82 -12.32 -8.73
N ASP A 385 2.78 -11.09 -9.18
CA ASP A 385 2.74 -10.72 -10.58
C ASP A 385 4.11 -10.16 -10.99
N ALA A 386 4.86 -10.93 -11.78
CA ALA A 386 6.20 -10.56 -12.19
C ALA A 386 6.23 -9.41 -13.19
N LEU A 387 5.14 -9.17 -13.91
CA LEU A 387 5.04 -8.05 -14.85
C LEU A 387 4.92 -6.71 -14.13
N THR A 388 4.20 -6.68 -13.01
CA THR A 388 3.92 -5.45 -12.26
C THR A 388 4.74 -5.31 -10.99
N HIS A 389 5.56 -6.31 -10.66
CA HIS A 389 6.30 -6.42 -9.41
C HIS A 389 5.41 -6.21 -8.18
N THR A 390 4.26 -6.90 -8.15
CA THR A 390 3.32 -6.81 -7.04
C THR A 390 3.04 -8.16 -6.41
N VAL A 391 3.08 -8.22 -5.09
CA VAL A 391 2.40 -9.29 -4.35
C VAL A 391 0.91 -8.93 -4.27
N PHE A 392 0.04 -9.92 -4.44
CA PHE A 392 -1.39 -9.70 -4.44
C PHE A 392 -2.17 -10.72 -3.61
N LEU A 393 -3.34 -10.29 -3.15
CA LEU A 393 -4.36 -11.09 -2.52
C LEU A 393 -5.71 -10.76 -3.18
N ASP A 394 -6.31 -11.76 -3.82
CA ASP A 394 -7.59 -11.63 -4.53
C ASP A 394 -8.68 -12.42 -3.80
N ARG A 395 -9.62 -11.69 -3.21
CA ARG A 395 -10.83 -12.25 -2.57
C ARG A 395 -12.11 -11.83 -3.28
N ARG A 396 -12.03 -11.49 -4.56
CA ARG A 396 -13.18 -11.15 -5.43
C ARG A 396 -13.96 -12.39 -5.87
N ASP A 397 -14.18 -13.29 -4.95
CA ASP A 397 -14.95 -14.51 -5.17
C ASP A 397 -16.44 -14.20 -5.28
N PRO A 398 -17.18 -14.78 -6.22
CA PRO A 398 -18.62 -14.61 -6.34
C PRO A 398 -19.40 -14.96 -5.07
N GLU A 399 -18.95 -15.94 -4.28
CA GLU A 399 -19.58 -16.30 -3.01
C GLU A 399 -19.32 -15.23 -1.92
N ASN A 400 -18.13 -14.69 -1.85
CA ASN A 400 -17.79 -13.58 -0.94
C ASN A 400 -18.46 -12.26 -1.35
N GLY A 401 -18.66 -12.01 -2.63
CA GLY A 401 -19.37 -10.84 -3.16
C GLY A 401 -20.85 -10.78 -2.78
N THR A 402 -21.44 -11.86 -2.30
CA THR A 402 -22.81 -11.89 -1.80
C THR A 402 -22.96 -11.25 -0.43
N LEU A 403 -21.88 -11.10 0.34
CA LEU A 403 -21.91 -10.45 1.66
C LEU A 403 -22.16 -8.95 1.51
N ILE A 404 -21.21 -8.25 0.89
CA ILE A 404 -21.30 -6.83 0.55
C ILE A 404 -20.27 -6.51 -0.54
N PRO A 405 -20.56 -5.55 -1.43
CA PRO A 405 -19.61 -5.20 -2.51
C PRO A 405 -18.23 -4.74 -2.00
N GLN A 406 -18.19 -4.03 -0.87
CA GLN A 406 -16.95 -3.51 -0.27
C GLN A 406 -16.00 -4.62 0.22
N PHE A 407 -16.53 -5.81 0.49
CA PHE A 407 -15.72 -6.96 0.92
C PHE A 407 -14.96 -7.60 -0.25
N SER A 408 -15.55 -7.60 -1.45
CA SER A 408 -14.92 -8.16 -2.65
C SER A 408 -13.77 -7.25 -3.11
N LYS A 409 -12.53 -7.60 -2.79
CA LYS A 409 -11.35 -6.75 -3.06
C LYS A 409 -10.23 -7.53 -3.73
N TYR A 410 -9.55 -6.85 -4.64
CA TYR A 410 -8.21 -7.16 -5.10
C TYR A 410 -7.24 -6.23 -4.36
N LEU A 411 -6.30 -6.81 -3.64
CA LEU A 411 -5.32 -6.12 -2.81
C LEU A 411 -3.95 -6.38 -3.38
N GLU A 412 -3.12 -5.36 -3.43
CA GLU A 412 -1.77 -5.47 -3.97
C GLU A 412 -0.79 -4.54 -3.25
N ALA A 413 0.47 -4.92 -3.29
CA ALA A 413 1.57 -4.15 -2.76
C ALA A 413 2.82 -4.30 -3.64
N PRO A 414 3.61 -3.23 -3.82
CA PRO A 414 4.85 -3.30 -4.57
C PRO A 414 5.86 -4.16 -3.83
N LEU A 415 6.53 -5.05 -4.53
CA LEU A 415 7.56 -5.90 -3.98
C LEU A 415 8.60 -6.23 -5.04
N GLU A 416 9.84 -5.81 -4.83
CA GLU A 416 10.95 -6.23 -5.69
C GLU A 416 11.38 -7.67 -5.33
N PRO A 417 11.56 -8.55 -6.31
CA PRO A 417 12.07 -9.89 -6.07
C PRO A 417 13.53 -9.83 -5.61
N ASN A 418 13.93 -10.74 -4.73
CA ASN A 418 15.32 -10.87 -4.31
C ASN A 418 16.02 -11.93 -5.16
N ASP A 419 17.02 -11.54 -5.96
CA ASP A 419 17.73 -12.42 -6.89
C ASP A 419 16.78 -13.28 -7.76
N GLY A 420 15.71 -12.68 -8.28
CA GLY A 420 14.70 -13.34 -9.09
C GLY A 420 13.80 -14.32 -8.32
N ARG A 421 13.75 -14.20 -6.99
CA ARG A 421 12.95 -15.04 -6.11
C ARG A 421 11.94 -14.25 -5.32
N VAL A 422 10.80 -14.87 -5.07
CA VAL A 422 9.74 -14.35 -4.20
C VAL A 422 9.41 -15.40 -3.14
N ARG A 423 9.40 -14.98 -1.88
CA ARG A 423 8.98 -15.80 -0.75
C ARG A 423 7.68 -15.26 -0.18
N LEU A 424 6.72 -16.17 0.02
CA LEU A 424 5.41 -15.89 0.61
C LEU A 424 5.22 -16.80 1.82
N ARG A 425 5.14 -16.22 3.01
CA ARG A 425 4.73 -16.91 4.23
C ARG A 425 3.29 -16.54 4.53
N ILE A 426 2.42 -17.52 4.61
CA ILE A 426 0.97 -17.35 4.62
C ILE A 426 0.39 -18.07 5.83
N PHE A 427 -0.41 -17.37 6.61
CA PHE A 427 -1.21 -17.95 7.69
C PHE A 427 -2.68 -17.88 7.33
N VAL A 428 -3.35 -19.00 7.46
CA VAL A 428 -4.80 -19.13 7.33
C VAL A 428 -5.35 -19.57 8.66
N ASP A 429 -6.33 -18.83 9.20
CA ASP A 429 -6.99 -19.17 10.45
C ASP A 429 -8.51 -18.91 10.34
N GLN A 430 -9.25 -19.98 9.95
CA GLN A 430 -10.71 -19.96 9.80
C GLN A 430 -11.22 -18.85 8.89
N SER A 431 -11.27 -17.63 9.43
CA SER A 431 -11.83 -16.44 8.78
C SER A 431 -10.78 -15.36 8.49
N SER A 432 -9.50 -15.66 8.62
CA SER A 432 -8.41 -14.72 8.34
C SER A 432 -7.33 -15.30 7.45
N LEU A 433 -6.66 -14.40 6.75
CA LEU A 433 -5.54 -14.66 5.87
C LEU A 433 -4.50 -13.56 6.05
N GLU A 434 -3.30 -13.93 6.51
CA GLU A 434 -2.20 -12.99 6.69
C GLU A 434 -0.98 -13.44 5.88
N VAL A 435 -0.50 -12.57 5.00
CA VAL A 435 0.60 -12.82 4.06
C VAL A 435 1.78 -11.95 4.45
N PHE A 436 2.95 -12.57 4.59
CA PHE A 436 4.23 -11.90 4.82
C PHE A 436 5.17 -12.24 3.66
N ALA A 437 5.40 -11.27 2.80
CA ALA A 437 6.22 -11.44 1.61
C ALA A 437 7.65 -10.94 1.84
N GLN A 438 8.65 -11.61 1.23
CA GLN A 438 10.09 -11.31 1.35
C GLN A 438 10.51 -11.06 2.82
N ASP A 439 10.27 -12.08 3.65
CA ASP A 439 10.62 -12.02 5.08
C ASP A 439 9.98 -10.83 5.82
N GLY A 440 8.78 -10.42 5.40
CA GLY A 440 8.00 -9.39 6.07
C GLY A 440 8.28 -7.95 5.61
N GLN A 441 8.93 -7.78 4.46
CA GLN A 441 9.06 -6.46 3.83
C GLN A 441 7.69 -5.88 3.44
N VAL A 442 6.77 -6.76 3.07
CA VAL A 442 5.38 -6.44 2.75
C VAL A 442 4.46 -7.41 3.46
N SER A 443 3.37 -6.89 4.02
CA SER A 443 2.29 -7.70 4.59
C SER A 443 0.93 -7.30 4.03
N LEU A 444 0.06 -8.32 3.86
CA LEU A 444 -1.34 -8.13 3.49
C LEU A 444 -2.20 -8.98 4.43
N SER A 445 -3.13 -8.32 5.12
CA SER A 445 -4.05 -8.94 6.06
C SER A 445 -5.48 -8.80 5.55
N ALA A 446 -6.21 -9.91 5.55
CA ALA A 446 -7.57 -9.92 5.04
C ALA A 446 -8.47 -10.90 5.81
N LEU A 447 -9.71 -10.52 6.03
CA LEU A 447 -10.76 -11.44 6.41
C LEU A 447 -11.19 -12.26 5.19
N MET A 448 -11.61 -13.50 5.43
CA MET A 448 -12.27 -14.38 4.47
C MET A 448 -13.31 -15.22 5.20
N PHE A 449 -14.33 -15.68 4.50
CA PHE A 449 -15.41 -16.48 5.10
C PHE A 449 -15.74 -17.69 4.25
N PRO A 450 -14.79 -18.63 4.08
CA PRO A 450 -15.03 -19.86 3.33
C PRO A 450 -16.02 -20.78 4.06
N SER A 451 -16.70 -21.64 3.33
CA SER A 451 -17.47 -22.72 3.96
C SER A 451 -16.53 -23.71 4.66
N ALA A 452 -17.06 -24.46 5.62
CA ALA A 452 -16.26 -25.46 6.35
C ALA A 452 -15.67 -26.56 5.44
N GLU A 453 -16.31 -26.81 4.29
CA GLU A 453 -15.89 -27.79 3.28
C GLU A 453 -14.89 -27.23 2.26
N SER A 454 -14.67 -25.91 2.26
CA SER A 454 -13.75 -25.23 1.34
C SER A 454 -12.31 -25.38 1.83
N LEU A 455 -11.74 -26.58 1.71
CA LEU A 455 -10.42 -26.96 2.23
C LEU A 455 -9.36 -27.13 1.14
N GLY A 456 -9.73 -26.96 -0.13
CA GLY A 456 -8.80 -27.17 -1.24
C GLY A 456 -7.68 -26.14 -1.28
N ILE A 457 -6.50 -26.59 -1.67
CA ILE A 457 -5.33 -25.76 -1.96
C ILE A 457 -4.80 -26.14 -3.34
N ALA A 458 -4.41 -25.14 -4.13
CA ALA A 458 -3.80 -25.36 -5.44
C ALA A 458 -2.67 -24.36 -5.69
N THR A 459 -1.70 -24.75 -6.49
CA THR A 459 -0.69 -23.88 -7.06
C THR A 459 -1.07 -23.49 -8.49
N PHE A 460 -0.60 -22.34 -8.97
CA PHE A 460 -0.85 -21.87 -10.34
C PHE A 460 0.29 -21.01 -10.89
N SER A 461 0.39 -20.96 -12.21
CA SER A 461 1.13 -19.94 -12.95
C SER A 461 0.36 -19.59 -14.21
N GLU A 462 0.06 -18.32 -14.37
CA GLU A 462 -0.64 -17.73 -15.52
C GLU A 462 0.35 -16.88 -16.32
N ARG A 463 0.10 -16.69 -17.62
CA ARG A 463 0.95 -15.88 -18.53
C ARG A 463 2.42 -16.34 -18.62
N GLY A 464 2.68 -17.60 -18.36
CA GLY A 464 4.02 -18.17 -18.36
C GLY A 464 4.20 -19.22 -17.29
N THR A 465 5.41 -19.76 -17.17
CA THR A 465 5.77 -20.76 -16.17
C THR A 465 6.62 -20.17 -15.07
N THR A 466 6.55 -20.76 -13.88
CA THR A 466 7.34 -20.38 -12.72
C THR A 466 7.78 -21.65 -11.99
N GLN A 467 8.91 -21.58 -11.31
CA GLN A 467 9.41 -22.68 -10.50
C GLN A 467 9.03 -22.46 -9.03
N LEU A 468 8.25 -23.37 -8.46
CA LEU A 468 8.13 -23.52 -7.01
C LEU A 468 9.39 -24.19 -6.51
N VAL A 469 10.29 -23.43 -5.89
CA VAL A 469 11.57 -23.94 -5.38
C VAL A 469 11.34 -24.84 -4.17
N ARG A 470 10.54 -24.36 -3.22
CA ARG A 470 10.10 -25.11 -2.04
C ARG A 470 8.76 -24.59 -1.55
N LEU A 471 8.01 -25.48 -0.95
CA LEU A 471 6.84 -25.17 -0.12
C LEU A 471 6.89 -26.06 1.11
N GLU A 472 6.81 -25.46 2.27
CA GLU A 472 6.56 -26.14 3.52
C GLU A 472 5.16 -25.78 4.02
N ALA A 473 4.41 -26.77 4.47
CA ALA A 473 3.05 -26.62 4.94
C ALA A 473 2.86 -27.31 6.30
N TRP A 474 2.20 -26.64 7.21
CA TRP A 474 1.91 -27.14 8.56
C TRP A 474 0.44 -26.92 8.89
N PRO A 475 -0.30 -27.94 9.35
CA PRO A 475 -1.53 -27.69 10.09
C PRO A 475 -1.17 -26.98 11.41
N LEU A 476 -2.04 -26.08 11.87
CA LEU A 476 -1.83 -25.35 13.11
C LEU A 476 -2.80 -25.85 14.19
N GLU A 477 -2.27 -26.04 15.38
CA GLU A 477 -3.03 -26.35 16.60
C GLU A 477 -3.63 -25.10 17.23
N SER A 478 -4.64 -25.29 18.07
CA SER A 478 -5.28 -24.22 18.80
C SER A 478 -4.43 -23.69 19.95
N ILE A 479 -4.34 -22.36 20.10
CA ILE A 479 -3.70 -21.74 21.26
C ILE A 479 -4.44 -22.03 22.57
N TRP A 480 -5.69 -22.44 22.52
CA TRP A 480 -6.51 -22.72 23.70
C TRP A 480 -6.35 -24.14 24.24
N GLY A 481 -5.48 -24.95 23.63
CA GLY A 481 -5.26 -26.35 24.06
C GLY A 481 -6.46 -27.26 23.93
N VAL A 482 -7.54 -26.80 23.30
CA VAL A 482 -8.75 -27.58 23.03
C VAL A 482 -8.91 -27.67 21.53
N PRO A 483 -9.14 -28.87 20.94
CA PRO A 483 -9.51 -28.96 19.54
C PRO A 483 -10.74 -28.06 19.29
N ALA A 484 -10.65 -27.15 18.32
CA ALA A 484 -11.82 -26.40 17.92
C ALA A 484 -12.89 -27.38 17.42
N PRO A 485 -14.18 -27.13 17.68
CA PRO A 485 -15.27 -28.03 17.32
C PRO A 485 -15.38 -28.29 15.81
#